data_cfa1ae20ecf63aa8c54aac7d079a4293
#
_entry.id   cfa1ae20ecf63aa8c54aac7d079a4293
#
_cell.length_a   1.000
_cell.length_b   1.000
_cell.length_c   1.000
_cell.angle_alpha   90.00
_cell.angle_beta   90.00
_cell.angle_gamma   90.00
#
_symmetry.space_group_name_H-M   'P 1'
#
loop_
_entity.id
_entity.type
_entity.pdbx_description
1 polymer ?
#
loop_
_entity_poly.entity_id
_entity_poly.type
_entity_poly.pdbx_seq_one_letter_code
_entity_poly.pdbx_strand_id
1 'polypeptide(L)'
;MRHFMLNKAEQDGPSSDSMPRRRYLQESGAHGKLLLLIVRYAFIVAVALGLLTAPCVAAAQAPQKVFRVGLLAAGARTPDGAPPGLLRETLRELGYVEGRNVAHEARFAEGNMDRLPGLVAELVQLNVDVIVAQGGLAAEAARQATSSIPIVIAPAAGDAVALGWIASLPRPGGNVTGLTDELVQLSAKRMQLLKEAVPKAALIAVLWNANDGGMTLRYRGIEKAAQFLNVEVQAFGVREPDDFAVAFSTMTRRRPDAMFLVADPMTFMNRKRVIEFAATHRIPAMYEYDFFVRDGGLMSYGPSFADSFRRAAFYIDRILKGAKPADLPAEQPTRYYLTVNLKTAAALGLTLPPSLLVRTDEVVQ
;
A
#
# COMPACT_ATOMS: atom_id res chain seq x y z
N MET A 1 -76.70 -4.33 6.30
CA MET A 1 -77.91 -5.09 6.70
C MET A 1 -78.11 -4.92 8.19
N ARG A 2 -79.13 -4.16 8.44
CA ARG A 2 -80.26 -4.36 9.33
C ARG A 2 -79.88 -4.52 10.78
N HIS A 3 -80.21 -3.51 11.58
CA HIS A 3 -81.55 -3.20 12.21
C HIS A 3 -81.64 -3.87 13.60
N PHE A 4 -81.99 -3.36 14.64
CA PHE A 4 -83.11 -2.51 15.04
C PHE A 4 -83.15 -2.60 16.56
N MET A 5 -83.34 -1.54 17.22
CA MET A 5 -84.50 -0.91 17.90
C MET A 5 -84.60 -1.24 19.35
N LEU A 6 -84.61 -0.19 20.16
CA LEU A 6 -85.71 0.38 20.97
C LEU A 6 -86.22 -0.45 22.14
N ASN A 7 -86.42 0.04 23.31
CA ASN A 7 -87.42 0.97 23.83
C ASN A 7 -87.27 1.07 25.37
N LYS A 8 -87.25 2.18 26.02
CA LYS A 8 -88.30 3.03 26.49
C LYS A 8 -89.05 2.57 27.79
N ALA A 9 -89.11 3.43 28.62
CA ALA A 9 -90.18 3.93 29.54
C ALA A 9 -89.89 3.66 31.02
N GLU A 10 -89.93 4.58 31.85
CA GLU A 10 -90.82 5.65 32.31
C GLU A 10 -91.21 5.49 33.77
N GLN A 11 -91.04 6.61 34.49
CA GLN A 11 -91.92 7.17 35.57
C GLN A 11 -91.89 6.53 36.97
N ASP A 12 -91.80 7.15 38.06
CA ASP A 12 -92.34 8.38 38.57
C ASP A 12 -91.69 8.75 39.91
N GLY A 13 -91.68 10.01 40.31
CA GLY A 13 -91.27 10.50 41.60
C GLY A 13 -92.43 10.40 42.67
N PRO A 14 -92.43 10.99 43.85
CA PRO A 14 -92.03 12.39 44.10
C PRO A 14 -91.42 12.74 45.48
N SER A 15 -91.02 14.00 45.57
CA SER A 15 -91.13 15.06 46.60
C SER A 15 -90.32 15.06 47.88
N SER A 16 -89.63 16.19 48.05
CA SER A 16 -89.49 17.11 49.20
C SER A 16 -88.77 16.61 50.45
N ASP A 17 -87.68 17.24 50.87
CA ASP A 17 -87.73 18.46 51.63
C ASP A 17 -86.33 19.09 51.88
N SER A 18 -86.31 20.29 52.04
CA SER A 18 -85.38 21.37 52.17
C SER A 18 -84.29 21.30 53.26
N MET A 19 -83.11 21.97 52.92
CA MET A 19 -82.16 22.73 53.78
C MET A 19 -80.86 22.03 54.20
N PRO A 20 -79.72 22.83 54.42
CA PRO A 20 -79.17 23.86 53.54
C PRO A 20 -77.71 23.52 53.12
N ARG A 21 -77.47 23.55 51.85
CA ARG A 21 -76.12 23.47 51.27
C ARG A 21 -75.41 24.79 51.46
N ARG A 22 -74.54 24.97 52.47
CA ARG A 22 -73.55 26.09 52.40
C ARG A 22 -72.35 25.96 53.35
N ARG A 23 -71.98 24.83 53.86
CA ARG A 23 -70.74 24.71 54.67
C ARG A 23 -69.75 23.61 54.30
N TYR A 24 -70.01 22.82 53.29
CA TYR A 24 -69.13 21.71 52.92
C TYR A 24 -68.23 21.97 51.73
N LEU A 25 -68.30 23.14 51.08
CA LEU A 25 -67.52 23.41 49.86
C LEU A 25 -66.21 24.22 50.04
N GLN A 26 -65.91 24.61 51.31
CA GLN A 26 -64.73 25.43 51.56
C GLN A 26 -63.50 24.67 52.08
N GLU A 27 -63.67 23.45 52.61
CA GLU A 27 -62.57 22.61 53.10
C GLU A 27 -62.02 21.62 52.03
N SER A 28 -62.80 21.27 51.02
CA SER A 28 -62.35 20.35 49.94
C SER A 28 -61.30 20.94 48.99
N GLY A 29 -61.24 22.28 48.86
CA GLY A 29 -60.35 22.96 47.94
C GLY A 29 -58.91 23.04 48.43
N ALA A 30 -58.66 23.06 49.72
CA ALA A 30 -57.33 23.17 50.31
C ALA A 30 -56.59 21.83 50.29
N HIS A 31 -57.28 20.75 50.63
CA HIS A 31 -56.72 19.39 50.63
C HIS A 31 -56.38 18.90 49.16
N GLY A 32 -57.27 19.23 48.24
CA GLY A 32 -57.01 18.90 46.80
C GLY A 32 -55.75 19.61 46.19
N LYS A 33 -55.58 20.88 46.56
CA LYS A 33 -54.40 21.64 46.14
C LYS A 33 -53.13 21.14 46.80
N LEU A 34 -53.17 20.78 48.07
CA LEU A 34 -52.02 20.22 48.78
C LEU A 34 -51.66 18.84 48.27
N LEU A 35 -52.62 17.98 47.97
CA LEU A 35 -52.38 16.67 47.37
C LEU A 35 -51.79 16.80 45.98
N LEU A 36 -52.24 17.72 45.15
CA LEU A 36 -51.69 17.99 43.82
C LEU A 36 -50.22 18.50 43.88
N LEU A 37 -49.90 19.34 44.87
CA LEU A 37 -48.57 19.82 45.13
C LEU A 37 -47.63 18.70 45.56
N ILE A 38 -48.06 17.83 46.46
CA ILE A 38 -47.28 16.67 46.90
C ILE A 38 -47.01 15.70 45.75
N VAL A 39 -48.03 15.41 44.95
CA VAL A 39 -47.84 14.55 43.74
C VAL A 39 -46.90 15.15 42.76
N ARG A 40 -46.94 16.46 42.47
CA ARG A 40 -46.02 17.16 41.61
C ARG A 40 -44.58 17.14 42.16
N TYR A 41 -44.40 17.38 43.47
CA TYR A 41 -43.07 17.31 44.09
C TYR A 41 -42.55 15.87 44.13
N ALA A 42 -43.37 14.87 44.44
CA ALA A 42 -42.98 13.47 44.37
C ALA A 42 -42.57 13.03 42.97
N PHE A 43 -43.27 13.52 41.93
CA PHE A 43 -42.94 13.25 40.54
C PHE A 43 -41.61 13.92 40.12
N ILE A 44 -41.40 15.19 40.54
CA ILE A 44 -40.13 15.90 40.27
C ILE A 44 -38.95 15.22 40.96
N VAL A 45 -39.13 14.80 42.22
CA VAL A 45 -38.11 14.08 42.99
C VAL A 45 -37.84 12.71 42.37
N ALA A 46 -38.87 11.98 41.93
CA ALA A 46 -38.71 10.69 41.26
C ALA A 46 -37.98 10.82 39.91
N VAL A 47 -38.27 11.87 39.13
CA VAL A 47 -37.57 12.17 37.89
C VAL A 47 -36.12 12.60 38.14
N ALA A 48 -35.88 13.42 39.18
CA ALA A 48 -34.53 13.83 39.57
C ALA A 48 -33.70 12.66 40.11
N LEU A 49 -34.28 11.75 40.92
CA LEU A 49 -33.60 10.51 41.32
C LEU A 49 -33.37 9.56 40.15
N GLY A 50 -34.31 9.46 39.20
CA GLY A 50 -34.17 8.67 37.99
C GLY A 50 -33.05 9.15 37.10
N LEU A 51 -32.83 10.47 37.02
CA LEU A 51 -31.71 11.08 36.28
C LEU A 51 -30.36 10.90 36.99
N LEU A 52 -30.32 10.82 38.30
CA LEU A 52 -29.12 10.59 39.12
C LEU A 52 -28.71 9.11 39.14
N THR A 53 -29.63 8.20 38.88
CA THR A 53 -29.37 6.75 38.82
C THR A 53 -29.24 6.23 37.38
N ALA A 54 -29.27 7.10 36.36
CA ALA A 54 -28.89 6.69 35.01
C ALA A 54 -27.49 6.11 35.13
N PRO A 55 -27.28 4.79 34.94
CA PRO A 55 -25.93 4.26 34.92
C PRO A 55 -25.21 5.02 33.81
N CYS A 56 -24.15 5.74 34.14
CA CYS A 56 -23.10 6.06 33.16
C CYS A 56 -22.62 4.69 32.69
N VAL A 57 -23.28 4.15 31.66
CA VAL A 57 -22.68 3.13 30.80
C VAL A 57 -21.58 3.90 30.06
N ALA A 58 -20.49 4.11 30.81
CA ALA A 58 -19.21 4.25 30.14
C ALA A 58 -19.14 2.99 29.27
N ALA A 59 -19.48 3.14 28.00
CA ALA A 59 -19.20 2.13 27.02
C ALA A 59 -17.69 1.92 27.17
N ALA A 60 -17.28 0.94 27.95
CA ALA A 60 -15.93 0.42 27.94
C ALA A 60 -15.73 0.01 26.48
N GLN A 61 -15.13 0.89 25.69
CA GLN A 61 -14.71 0.56 24.32
C GLN A 61 -13.89 -0.71 24.51
N ALA A 62 -14.42 -1.83 24.02
CA ALA A 62 -13.65 -3.07 23.97
C ALA A 62 -12.26 -2.69 23.46
N PRO A 63 -11.17 -3.19 24.07
CA PRO A 63 -9.83 -2.80 23.69
C PRO A 63 -9.72 -2.95 22.18
N GLN A 64 -9.59 -1.81 21.48
CA GLN A 64 -9.54 -1.79 20.03
C GLN A 64 -8.30 -2.58 19.65
N LYS A 65 -8.44 -3.64 18.85
CA LYS A 65 -7.32 -4.44 18.40
C LYS A 65 -6.27 -3.52 17.75
N VAL A 66 -5.05 -3.55 18.25
CA VAL A 66 -3.91 -2.90 17.62
C VAL A 66 -3.30 -3.90 16.65
N PHE A 67 -3.46 -3.64 15.36
CA PHE A 67 -2.86 -4.45 14.32
C PHE A 67 -1.36 -4.21 14.24
N ARG A 68 -0.58 -5.25 13.96
CA ARG A 68 0.86 -5.16 13.71
C ARG A 68 1.16 -5.36 12.24
N VAL A 69 1.67 -4.32 11.57
CA VAL A 69 2.07 -4.37 10.17
C VAL A 69 3.59 -4.45 10.10
N GLY A 70 4.11 -5.61 9.71
CA GLY A 70 5.53 -5.83 9.51
C GLY A 70 5.96 -5.35 8.12
N LEU A 71 7.08 -4.63 8.01
CA LEU A 71 7.78 -4.39 6.75
C LEU A 71 9.10 -5.15 6.76
N LEU A 72 9.33 -5.97 5.75
CA LEU A 72 10.63 -6.55 5.44
C LEU A 72 11.17 -5.93 4.16
N ALA A 73 12.25 -5.18 4.25
CA ALA A 73 12.86 -4.48 3.13
C ALA A 73 14.32 -4.91 2.92
N ALA A 74 14.66 -5.30 1.69
CA ALA A 74 16.02 -5.63 1.31
C ALA A 74 16.94 -4.39 1.20
N GLY A 75 16.35 -3.20 0.99
CA GLY A 75 17.05 -1.94 0.79
C GLY A 75 17.45 -1.21 2.07
N ALA A 76 17.81 0.06 1.90
CA ALA A 76 18.25 0.94 2.97
C ALA A 76 17.12 1.25 3.96
N ARG A 77 17.52 1.45 5.20
CA ARG A 77 16.66 1.96 6.27
C ARG A 77 16.17 3.36 5.93
N THR A 78 14.90 3.62 6.16
CA THR A 78 14.35 4.98 6.10
C THR A 78 14.93 5.84 7.22
N PRO A 79 15.00 7.18 7.08
CA PRO A 79 15.61 8.05 8.11
C PRO A 79 15.00 7.88 9.50
N ASP A 80 13.71 7.62 9.58
CA ASP A 80 12.98 7.39 10.85
C ASP A 80 12.88 5.92 11.25
N GLY A 81 13.45 5.01 10.44
CA GLY A 81 13.41 3.56 10.66
C GLY A 81 12.01 2.94 10.58
N ALA A 82 11.03 3.68 10.09
CA ALA A 82 9.66 3.26 9.90
C ALA A 82 9.39 2.82 8.46
N PRO A 83 8.25 2.20 8.13
CA PRO A 83 7.86 1.95 6.73
C PRO A 83 7.81 3.23 5.91
N PRO A 84 7.94 3.16 4.57
CA PRO A 84 7.87 4.32 3.68
C PRO A 84 6.68 5.23 3.99
N GLY A 85 6.92 6.55 4.02
CA GLY A 85 5.92 7.55 4.42
C GLY A 85 4.60 7.40 3.68
N LEU A 86 4.66 7.16 2.37
CA LEU A 86 3.48 6.99 1.53
C LEU A 86 2.62 5.77 1.90
N LEU A 87 3.24 4.67 2.33
CA LEU A 87 2.50 3.52 2.86
C LEU A 87 1.77 3.89 4.15
N ARG A 88 2.46 4.57 5.08
CA ARG A 88 1.89 5.02 6.36
C ARG A 88 0.78 6.05 6.18
N GLU A 89 0.98 7.01 5.27
CA GLU A 89 -0.03 8.02 4.94
C GLU A 89 -1.31 7.39 4.39
N THR A 90 -1.18 6.47 3.43
CA THR A 90 -2.35 5.77 2.86
C THR A 90 -3.04 4.90 3.91
N LEU A 91 -2.29 4.19 4.77
CA LEU A 91 -2.89 3.45 5.88
C LEU A 91 -3.63 4.38 6.85
N ARG A 92 -3.11 5.57 7.13
CA ARG A 92 -3.78 6.58 7.97
C ARG A 92 -5.06 7.07 7.32
N GLU A 93 -5.08 7.31 6.01
CA GLU A 93 -6.29 7.67 5.25
C GLU A 93 -7.36 6.56 5.31
N LEU A 94 -6.92 5.29 5.36
CA LEU A 94 -7.79 4.12 5.55
C LEU A 94 -8.23 3.90 7.01
N GLY A 95 -7.81 4.79 7.93
CA GLY A 95 -8.21 4.76 9.34
C GLY A 95 -7.24 4.04 10.29
N TYR A 96 -6.07 3.62 9.81
CA TYR A 96 -5.02 3.00 10.64
C TYR A 96 -4.07 4.08 11.18
N VAL A 97 -4.21 4.40 12.47
CA VAL A 97 -3.44 5.46 13.14
C VAL A 97 -2.42 4.82 14.07
N GLU A 98 -1.13 5.12 13.84
CA GLU A 98 -0.01 4.66 14.67
C GLU A 98 -0.24 4.96 16.14
N GLY A 99 0.03 3.97 17.02
CA GLY A 99 -0.18 4.07 18.46
C GLY A 99 -1.63 3.99 18.94
N ARG A 100 -2.62 3.98 18.01
CA ARG A 100 -4.04 3.84 18.35
C ARG A 100 -4.59 2.45 17.98
N ASN A 101 -4.49 2.06 16.73
CA ASN A 101 -5.03 0.81 16.19
C ASN A 101 -4.09 0.10 15.21
N VAL A 102 -2.91 0.63 14.97
CA VAL A 102 -1.83 0.01 14.22
C VAL A 102 -0.48 0.28 14.88
N ALA A 103 0.42 -0.70 14.80
CA ALA A 103 1.84 -0.58 15.11
C ALA A 103 2.64 -1.05 13.90
N HIS A 104 3.65 -0.29 13.50
CA HIS A 104 4.53 -0.61 12.40
C HIS A 104 5.84 -1.22 12.88
N GLU A 105 6.17 -2.39 12.37
CA GLU A 105 7.39 -3.14 12.66
C GLU A 105 8.24 -3.25 11.42
N ALA A 106 9.22 -2.35 11.24
CA ALA A 106 10.05 -2.35 10.04
C ALA A 106 11.42 -3.02 10.28
N ARG A 107 11.83 -3.84 9.32
CA ARG A 107 13.14 -4.51 9.29
C ARG A 107 13.80 -4.26 7.95
N PHE A 108 15.04 -3.82 7.99
CA PHE A 108 15.82 -3.45 6.82
C PHE A 108 17.10 -4.27 6.74
N ALA A 109 17.33 -4.94 5.62
CA ALA A 109 18.56 -5.68 5.39
C ALA A 109 19.75 -4.78 5.03
N GLU A 110 19.48 -3.52 4.62
CA GLU A 110 20.49 -2.50 4.30
C GLU A 110 21.50 -2.97 3.26
N GLY A 111 21.00 -3.77 2.27
CA GLY A 111 21.82 -4.34 1.20
C GLY A 111 22.56 -5.64 1.57
N ASN A 112 22.54 -6.06 2.83
CA ASN A 112 23.08 -7.35 3.26
C ASN A 112 21.95 -8.39 3.28
N MET A 113 21.81 -9.15 2.20
CA MET A 113 20.73 -10.11 1.99
C MET A 113 20.78 -11.30 2.98
N ASP A 114 21.93 -11.62 3.52
CA ASP A 114 22.10 -12.69 4.51
C ASP A 114 21.37 -12.40 5.84
N ARG A 115 21.03 -11.11 6.07
CA ARG A 115 20.23 -10.71 7.24
C ARG A 115 18.74 -11.02 7.10
N LEU A 116 18.22 -11.18 5.88
CA LEU A 116 16.77 -11.34 5.64
C LEU A 116 16.14 -12.49 6.43
N PRO A 117 16.73 -13.71 6.52
CA PRO A 117 16.15 -14.81 7.30
C PRO A 117 16.00 -14.46 8.79
N GLY A 118 16.99 -13.81 9.41
CA GLY A 118 16.92 -13.37 10.80
C GLY A 118 15.88 -12.26 11.02
N LEU A 119 15.85 -11.28 10.12
CA LEU A 119 14.92 -10.14 10.20
C LEU A 119 13.45 -10.58 10.03
N VAL A 120 13.17 -11.52 9.14
CA VAL A 120 11.81 -12.05 9.01
C VAL A 120 11.42 -12.91 10.21
N ALA A 121 12.34 -13.67 10.78
CA ALA A 121 12.08 -14.45 11.98
C ALA A 121 11.67 -13.56 13.16
N GLU A 122 12.27 -12.35 13.32
CA GLU A 122 11.83 -11.36 14.29
C GLU A 122 10.37 -10.91 14.06
N LEU A 123 9.97 -10.64 12.80
CA LEU A 123 8.59 -10.28 12.47
C LEU A 123 7.61 -11.42 12.78
N VAL A 124 7.99 -12.66 12.50
CA VAL A 124 7.20 -13.84 12.84
C VAL A 124 7.04 -13.99 14.36
N GLN A 125 8.10 -13.80 15.14
CA GLN A 125 8.07 -13.85 16.62
C GLN A 125 7.20 -12.75 17.22
N LEU A 126 7.15 -11.57 16.58
CA LEU A 126 6.27 -10.46 16.98
C LEU A 126 4.80 -10.74 16.67
N ASN A 127 4.48 -11.85 16.00
CA ASN A 127 3.14 -12.22 15.56
C ASN A 127 2.47 -11.05 14.80
N VAL A 128 3.14 -10.52 13.77
CA VAL A 128 2.56 -9.47 12.94
C VAL A 128 1.33 -10.00 12.19
N ASP A 129 0.32 -9.15 12.01
CA ASP A 129 -0.92 -9.52 11.31
C ASP A 129 -0.73 -9.62 9.78
N VAL A 130 0.29 -8.95 9.24
CA VAL A 130 0.66 -8.96 7.83
C VAL A 130 2.13 -8.56 7.66
N ILE A 131 2.83 -9.21 6.73
CA ILE A 131 4.18 -8.82 6.30
C ILE A 131 4.09 -8.13 4.95
N VAL A 132 4.63 -6.92 4.83
CA VAL A 132 4.86 -6.22 3.56
C VAL A 132 6.29 -6.53 3.13
N ALA A 133 6.45 -7.21 2.02
CA ALA A 133 7.77 -7.59 1.49
C ALA A 133 8.19 -6.67 0.34
N GLN A 134 9.23 -5.88 0.54
CA GLN A 134 9.77 -4.97 -0.47
C GLN A 134 11.01 -5.57 -1.14
N GLY A 135 10.87 -5.88 -2.43
CA GLY A 135 11.89 -6.54 -3.23
C GLY A 135 11.78 -8.05 -3.24
N GLY A 136 12.31 -8.68 -4.30
CA GLY A 136 12.16 -10.11 -4.57
C GLY A 136 12.76 -11.00 -3.48
N LEU A 137 13.96 -10.68 -3.03
CA LEU A 137 14.64 -11.47 -1.98
C LEU A 137 13.92 -11.36 -0.63
N ALA A 138 13.33 -10.19 -0.31
CA ALA A 138 12.52 -10.04 0.91
C ALA A 138 11.21 -10.85 0.82
N ALA A 139 10.57 -10.88 -0.35
CA ALA A 139 9.37 -11.68 -0.59
C ALA A 139 9.67 -13.18 -0.46
N GLU A 140 10.77 -13.65 -1.04
CA GLU A 140 11.21 -15.03 -0.93
C GLU A 140 11.55 -15.43 0.51
N ALA A 141 12.29 -14.59 1.25
CA ALA A 141 12.61 -14.82 2.65
C ALA A 141 11.33 -14.91 3.52
N ALA A 142 10.37 -13.99 3.30
CA ALA A 142 9.10 -14.00 4.02
C ALA A 142 8.28 -15.27 3.73
N ARG A 143 8.21 -15.70 2.47
CA ARG A 143 7.52 -16.92 2.05
C ARG A 143 8.14 -18.19 2.66
N GLN A 144 9.46 -18.24 2.78
CA GLN A 144 10.17 -19.37 3.42
C GLN A 144 9.96 -19.40 4.93
N ALA A 145 9.81 -18.26 5.58
CA ALA A 145 9.69 -18.15 7.03
C ALA A 145 8.30 -18.46 7.57
N THR A 146 7.24 -18.25 6.77
CA THR A 146 5.86 -18.47 7.22
C THR A 146 4.93 -18.86 6.07
N SER A 147 4.01 -19.79 6.37
CA SER A 147 2.88 -20.14 5.49
C SER A 147 1.54 -19.63 6.01
N SER A 148 1.51 -19.03 7.21
CA SER A 148 0.28 -18.60 7.88
C SER A 148 0.11 -17.09 7.93
N ILE A 149 1.19 -16.32 8.15
CA ILE A 149 1.11 -14.85 8.15
C ILE A 149 0.92 -14.37 6.72
N PRO A 150 -0.09 -13.54 6.44
CA PRO A 150 -0.28 -12.90 5.15
C PRO A 150 0.95 -12.13 4.68
N ILE A 151 1.32 -12.28 3.42
CA ILE A 151 2.44 -11.56 2.81
C ILE A 151 1.89 -10.72 1.65
N VAL A 152 2.08 -9.40 1.73
CA VAL A 152 1.78 -8.45 0.66
C VAL A 152 3.07 -8.09 -0.05
N ILE A 153 3.20 -8.49 -1.30
CA ILE A 153 4.32 -8.09 -2.16
C ILE A 153 4.20 -6.60 -2.46
N ALA A 154 5.27 -5.86 -2.23
CA ALA A 154 5.41 -4.44 -2.54
C ALA A 154 6.38 -4.25 -3.75
N PRO A 155 6.66 -2.98 -4.19
CA PRO A 155 7.43 -2.74 -5.41
C PRO A 155 8.76 -3.48 -5.52
N ALA A 156 9.18 -3.73 -6.76
CA ALA A 156 10.46 -4.34 -7.16
C ALA A 156 10.63 -5.82 -6.75
N ALA A 157 9.53 -6.59 -6.71
CA ALA A 157 9.60 -8.00 -6.29
C ALA A 157 9.80 -9.00 -7.43
N GLY A 158 9.40 -8.67 -8.67
CA GLY A 158 9.47 -9.57 -9.81
C GLY A 158 8.13 -10.23 -10.18
N ASP A 159 8.17 -11.20 -11.10
CA ASP A 159 7.00 -11.96 -11.53
C ASP A 159 6.69 -13.07 -10.52
N ALA A 160 5.69 -12.84 -9.68
CA ALA A 160 5.31 -13.75 -8.60
C ALA A 160 4.78 -15.10 -9.10
N VAL A 161 4.20 -15.17 -10.30
CA VAL A 161 3.75 -16.43 -10.91
C VAL A 161 4.95 -17.20 -11.46
N ALA A 162 5.82 -16.56 -12.23
CA ALA A 162 7.02 -17.21 -12.78
C ALA A 162 7.99 -17.68 -11.68
N LEU A 163 8.01 -17.00 -10.52
CA LEU A 163 8.81 -17.38 -9.35
C LEU A 163 8.12 -18.44 -8.46
N GLY A 164 6.89 -18.84 -8.80
CA GLY A 164 6.14 -19.85 -8.06
C GLY A 164 5.67 -19.41 -6.66
N TRP A 165 5.56 -18.09 -6.41
CA TRP A 165 5.08 -17.56 -5.13
C TRP A 165 3.56 -17.59 -5.03
N ILE A 166 2.89 -17.42 -6.17
CA ILE A 166 1.43 -17.50 -6.31
C ILE A 166 1.06 -18.42 -7.48
N ALA A 167 -0.08 -19.08 -7.40
CA ALA A 167 -0.53 -19.99 -8.45
C ALA A 167 -0.95 -19.27 -9.73
N SER A 168 -1.66 -18.15 -9.59
CA SER A 168 -2.08 -17.26 -10.68
C SER A 168 -2.44 -15.88 -10.14
N LEU A 169 -2.51 -14.87 -11.02
CA LEU A 169 -2.93 -13.52 -10.62
C LEU A 169 -4.35 -13.49 -10.05
N PRO A 170 -5.38 -14.10 -10.68
CA PRO A 170 -6.74 -14.08 -10.15
C PRO A 170 -6.91 -14.87 -8.85
N ARG A 171 -6.10 -15.91 -8.63
CA ARG A 171 -6.16 -16.79 -7.45
C ARG A 171 -4.76 -17.15 -6.97
N PRO A 172 -4.19 -16.34 -6.07
CA PRO A 172 -2.87 -16.60 -5.52
C PRO A 172 -2.72 -17.97 -4.84
N GLY A 173 -3.76 -18.43 -4.13
CA GLY A 173 -3.86 -19.81 -3.61
C GLY A 173 -3.09 -20.08 -2.32
N GLY A 174 -2.27 -19.15 -1.83
CA GLY A 174 -1.44 -19.27 -0.63
C GLY A 174 -1.58 -18.07 0.31
N ASN A 175 -0.56 -17.84 1.15
CA ASN A 175 -0.49 -16.67 2.03
C ASN A 175 0.15 -15.44 1.37
N VAL A 176 0.52 -15.51 0.10
CA VAL A 176 1.16 -14.42 -0.66
C VAL A 176 0.16 -13.79 -1.62
N THR A 177 0.09 -12.47 -1.66
CA THR A 177 -0.66 -11.65 -2.63
C THR A 177 0.01 -10.29 -2.78
N GLY A 178 -0.60 -9.36 -3.52
CA GLY A 178 -0.11 -7.98 -3.65
C GLY A 178 0.25 -7.61 -5.08
N LEU A 179 1.38 -6.94 -5.25
CA LEU A 179 1.78 -6.37 -6.53
C LEU A 179 2.88 -7.21 -7.18
N THR A 180 2.65 -7.63 -8.40
CA THR A 180 3.63 -8.37 -9.20
C THR A 180 4.03 -7.53 -10.41
N ASP A 181 5.29 -7.64 -10.83
CA ASP A 181 5.82 -6.84 -11.91
C ASP A 181 5.81 -7.61 -13.24
N GLU A 182 5.20 -7.04 -14.29
CA GLU A 182 5.38 -7.49 -15.68
C GLU A 182 6.67 -6.96 -16.33
N LEU A 183 7.68 -6.68 -15.55
CA LEU A 183 8.87 -5.98 -16.05
C LEU A 183 9.64 -6.77 -17.11
N VAL A 184 9.47 -8.09 -17.18
CA VAL A 184 10.00 -8.93 -18.27
C VAL A 184 9.40 -8.52 -19.62
N GLN A 185 8.08 -8.32 -19.67
CA GLN A 185 7.36 -7.92 -20.89
C GLN A 185 7.71 -6.48 -21.31
N LEU A 186 7.98 -5.61 -20.33
CA LEU A 186 8.41 -4.24 -20.59
C LEU A 186 9.84 -4.14 -21.12
N SER A 187 10.65 -5.19 -21.00
CA SER A 187 12.03 -5.20 -21.46
C SER A 187 12.13 -4.86 -22.94
N ALA A 188 11.23 -5.40 -23.77
CA ALA A 188 11.18 -5.10 -25.20
C ALA A 188 10.84 -3.62 -25.46
N LYS A 189 9.88 -3.07 -24.71
CA LYS A 189 9.49 -1.65 -24.83
C LYS A 189 10.61 -0.71 -24.41
N ARG A 190 11.27 -1.00 -23.29
CA ARG A 190 12.43 -0.22 -22.81
C ARG A 190 13.57 -0.26 -23.80
N MET A 191 13.89 -1.43 -24.35
CA MET A 191 14.91 -1.59 -25.36
C MET A 191 14.59 -0.79 -26.62
N GLN A 192 13.32 -0.81 -27.06
CA GLN A 192 12.85 -0.01 -28.19
C GLN A 192 13.00 1.50 -27.93
N LEU A 193 12.60 1.98 -26.74
CA LEU A 193 12.72 3.37 -26.35
C LEU A 193 14.19 3.82 -26.27
N LEU A 194 15.06 2.97 -25.72
CA LEU A 194 16.50 3.23 -25.67
C LEU A 194 17.08 3.31 -27.09
N LYS A 195 16.69 2.39 -27.97
CA LYS A 195 17.13 2.38 -29.37
C LYS A 195 16.60 3.59 -30.16
N GLU A 196 15.41 4.09 -29.84
CA GLU A 196 14.85 5.32 -30.40
C GLU A 196 15.64 6.56 -29.94
N ALA A 197 16.01 6.61 -28.64
CA ALA A 197 16.84 7.69 -28.10
C ALA A 197 18.28 7.65 -28.63
N VAL A 198 18.81 6.44 -28.90
CA VAL A 198 20.19 6.20 -29.38
C VAL A 198 20.14 5.26 -30.58
N PRO A 199 19.75 5.75 -31.80
CA PRO A 199 19.51 4.89 -32.97
C PRO A 199 20.72 4.08 -33.41
N LYS A 200 21.93 4.59 -33.17
CA LYS A 200 23.19 3.93 -33.56
C LYS A 200 23.67 2.88 -32.54
N ALA A 201 23.02 2.75 -31.37
CA ALA A 201 23.46 1.79 -30.38
C ALA A 201 23.40 0.36 -30.93
N ALA A 202 24.54 -0.30 -31.00
CA ALA A 202 24.73 -1.68 -31.46
C ALA A 202 25.12 -2.61 -30.29
N LEU A 203 25.83 -2.08 -29.28
CA LEU A 203 26.28 -2.79 -28.11
C LEU A 203 25.65 -2.15 -26.84
N ILE A 204 24.84 -2.91 -26.10
CA ILE A 204 24.21 -2.43 -24.89
C ILE A 204 24.70 -3.26 -23.69
N ALA A 205 25.27 -2.57 -22.69
CA ALA A 205 25.59 -3.18 -21.40
C ALA A 205 24.32 -3.36 -20.57
N VAL A 206 24.08 -4.54 -20.04
CA VAL A 206 22.98 -4.81 -19.10
C VAL A 206 23.55 -5.15 -17.74
N LEU A 207 23.18 -4.36 -16.73
CA LEU A 207 23.63 -4.49 -15.36
C LEU A 207 22.45 -4.93 -14.48
N TRP A 208 22.59 -6.05 -13.74
CA TRP A 208 21.54 -6.58 -12.87
C TRP A 208 22.11 -7.32 -11.68
N ASN A 209 21.29 -7.51 -10.62
CA ASN A 209 21.62 -8.39 -9.49
C ASN A 209 21.45 -9.86 -9.89
N ALA A 210 22.54 -10.58 -10.03
CA ALA A 210 22.53 -11.98 -10.44
C ALA A 210 22.17 -12.97 -9.30
N ASN A 211 22.12 -12.50 -8.05
CA ASN A 211 21.61 -13.29 -6.92
C ASN A 211 20.07 -13.27 -6.82
N ASP A 212 19.41 -12.35 -7.52
CA ASP A 212 17.95 -12.26 -7.56
C ASP A 212 17.41 -12.95 -8.83
N GLY A 213 16.61 -14.02 -8.62
CA GLY A 213 16.01 -14.80 -9.71
C GLY A 213 15.05 -13.97 -10.56
N GLY A 214 14.30 -13.04 -9.97
CA GLY A 214 13.41 -12.13 -10.68
C GLY A 214 14.18 -11.17 -11.58
N MET A 215 15.30 -10.64 -11.12
CA MET A 215 16.18 -9.76 -11.91
C MET A 215 16.85 -10.53 -13.05
N THR A 216 17.21 -11.78 -12.81
CA THR A 216 17.75 -12.67 -13.86
C THR A 216 16.71 -12.97 -14.94
N LEU A 217 15.43 -13.15 -14.57
CA LEU A 217 14.34 -13.28 -15.56
C LEU A 217 14.18 -12.00 -16.40
N ARG A 218 14.28 -10.83 -15.78
CA ARG A 218 14.25 -9.54 -16.50
C ARG A 218 15.43 -9.40 -17.46
N TYR A 219 16.64 -9.74 -17.02
CA TYR A 219 17.82 -9.75 -17.88
C TYR A 219 17.61 -10.63 -19.12
N ARG A 220 17.09 -11.84 -18.95
CA ARG A 220 16.78 -12.74 -20.08
C ARG A 220 15.72 -12.15 -21.02
N GLY A 221 14.74 -11.42 -20.48
CA GLY A 221 13.77 -10.68 -21.28
C GLY A 221 14.40 -9.58 -22.12
N ILE A 222 15.38 -8.86 -21.56
CA ILE A 222 16.17 -7.84 -22.28
C ILE A 222 17.02 -8.48 -23.38
N GLU A 223 17.72 -9.56 -23.06
CA GLU A 223 18.54 -10.30 -24.02
C GLU A 223 17.72 -10.80 -25.22
N LYS A 224 16.54 -11.38 -24.94
CA LYS A 224 15.60 -11.78 -25.98
C LYS A 224 15.12 -10.60 -26.84
N ALA A 225 14.79 -9.47 -26.21
CA ALA A 225 14.34 -8.26 -26.91
C ALA A 225 15.47 -7.68 -27.81
N ALA A 226 16.71 -7.71 -27.34
CA ALA A 226 17.87 -7.24 -28.07
C ALA A 226 18.09 -8.03 -29.38
N GLN A 227 17.87 -9.35 -29.35
CA GLN A 227 17.96 -10.20 -30.54
C GLN A 227 17.02 -9.73 -31.65
N PHE A 228 15.77 -9.37 -31.31
CA PHE A 228 14.80 -8.87 -32.28
C PHE A 228 15.15 -7.49 -32.86
N LEU A 229 15.96 -6.71 -32.12
CA LEU A 229 16.37 -5.37 -32.52
C LEU A 229 17.78 -5.34 -33.16
N ASN A 230 18.40 -6.50 -33.38
CA ASN A 230 19.78 -6.66 -33.85
C ASN A 230 20.76 -5.84 -32.99
N VAL A 231 20.66 -5.96 -31.69
CA VAL A 231 21.53 -5.33 -30.70
C VAL A 231 22.28 -6.41 -29.94
N GLU A 232 23.60 -6.24 -29.82
CA GLU A 232 24.44 -7.08 -28.98
C GLU A 232 24.26 -6.68 -27.50
N VAL A 233 24.13 -7.69 -26.64
CA VAL A 233 24.04 -7.49 -25.17
C VAL A 233 25.34 -7.92 -24.52
N GLN A 234 25.91 -7.02 -23.74
CA GLN A 234 27.01 -7.33 -22.84
C GLN A 234 26.47 -7.46 -21.41
N ALA A 235 26.56 -8.66 -20.85
CA ALA A 235 26.00 -9.02 -19.57
C ALA A 235 26.93 -8.66 -18.39
N PHE A 236 26.38 -7.97 -17.39
CA PHE A 236 27.06 -7.61 -16.13
C PHE A 236 26.20 -8.00 -14.94
N GLY A 237 26.23 -9.29 -14.59
CA GLY A 237 25.58 -9.79 -13.38
C GLY A 237 26.43 -9.49 -12.15
N VAL A 238 26.00 -8.55 -11.32
CA VAL A 238 26.62 -8.21 -10.04
C VAL A 238 25.94 -9.00 -8.91
N ARG A 239 26.69 -9.46 -7.91
CA ARG A 239 26.20 -10.24 -6.77
C ARG A 239 26.37 -9.52 -5.44
N GLU A 240 27.36 -8.63 -5.41
CA GLU A 240 27.72 -7.84 -4.23
C GLU A 240 28.17 -6.43 -4.63
N PRO A 241 28.23 -5.45 -3.72
CA PRO A 241 28.60 -4.08 -4.05
C PRO A 241 29.97 -3.90 -4.67
N ASP A 242 30.91 -4.81 -4.42
CA ASP A 242 32.28 -4.74 -4.98
C ASP A 242 32.34 -5.14 -6.46
N ASP A 243 31.40 -5.96 -6.92
CA ASP A 243 31.28 -6.36 -8.33
C ASP A 243 31.05 -5.16 -9.27
N PHE A 244 30.45 -4.07 -8.77
CA PHE A 244 30.26 -2.86 -9.58
C PHE A 244 31.58 -2.29 -10.10
N ALA A 245 32.64 -2.32 -9.30
CA ALA A 245 33.95 -1.82 -9.74
C ALA A 245 34.51 -2.64 -10.92
N VAL A 246 34.36 -3.96 -10.87
CA VAL A 246 34.78 -4.89 -11.92
C VAL A 246 33.94 -4.69 -13.18
N ALA A 247 32.62 -4.56 -13.03
CA ALA A 247 31.68 -4.29 -14.11
C ALA A 247 32.05 -2.97 -14.83
N PHE A 248 32.22 -1.89 -14.07
CA PHE A 248 32.58 -0.57 -14.61
C PHE A 248 33.94 -0.57 -15.32
N SER A 249 34.95 -1.19 -14.73
CA SER A 249 36.27 -1.35 -15.38
C SER A 249 36.14 -2.08 -16.73
N THR A 250 35.32 -3.11 -16.79
CA THR A 250 35.10 -3.87 -18.01
C THR A 250 34.31 -3.07 -19.06
N MET A 251 33.26 -2.36 -18.65
CA MET A 251 32.49 -1.45 -19.52
C MET A 251 33.39 -0.34 -20.09
N THR A 252 34.31 0.22 -19.31
CA THR A 252 35.26 1.23 -19.76
C THR A 252 36.16 0.72 -20.90
N ARG A 253 36.59 -0.53 -20.85
CA ARG A 253 37.38 -1.16 -21.89
C ARG A 253 36.57 -1.50 -23.15
N ARG A 254 35.36 -2.02 -22.95
CA ARG A 254 34.47 -2.49 -24.03
C ARG A 254 33.67 -1.39 -24.71
N ARG A 255 33.45 -0.24 -24.00
CA ARG A 255 32.75 0.96 -24.46
C ARG A 255 31.38 0.67 -25.07
N PRO A 256 30.40 0.23 -24.29
CA PRO A 256 29.05 0.03 -24.81
C PRO A 256 28.45 1.36 -25.29
N ASP A 257 27.61 1.31 -26.32
CA ASP A 257 26.90 2.47 -26.87
C ASP A 257 25.79 2.99 -25.95
N ALA A 258 25.24 2.10 -25.11
CA ALA A 258 24.25 2.42 -24.12
C ALA A 258 24.25 1.39 -22.97
N MET A 259 23.58 1.71 -21.90
CA MET A 259 23.42 0.83 -20.73
C MET A 259 21.95 0.64 -20.38
N PHE A 260 21.61 -0.54 -19.88
CA PHE A 260 20.33 -0.85 -19.30
C PHE A 260 20.55 -1.33 -17.86
N LEU A 261 19.92 -0.66 -16.87
CA LEU A 261 19.96 -1.08 -15.48
C LEU A 261 18.66 -1.77 -15.09
N VAL A 262 18.74 -3.02 -14.66
CA VAL A 262 17.65 -3.73 -14.02
C VAL A 262 17.63 -3.35 -12.54
N ALA A 263 16.53 -2.78 -12.08
CA ALA A 263 16.43 -2.19 -10.77
C ALA A 263 15.99 -3.20 -9.70
N ASP A 264 16.79 -3.28 -8.64
CA ASP A 264 16.51 -4.00 -7.41
C ASP A 264 17.05 -3.22 -6.20
N PRO A 265 16.86 -3.65 -4.95
CA PRO A 265 17.39 -2.96 -3.79
C PRO A 265 18.91 -2.73 -3.82
N MET A 266 19.72 -3.68 -4.31
CA MET A 266 21.18 -3.53 -4.38
C MET A 266 21.59 -2.49 -5.41
N THR A 267 21.01 -2.55 -6.61
CA THR A 267 21.28 -1.56 -7.68
C THR A 267 20.77 -0.18 -7.30
N PHE A 268 19.64 -0.10 -6.58
CA PHE A 268 19.12 1.15 -6.03
C PHE A 268 20.06 1.77 -4.99
N MET A 269 20.62 0.98 -4.08
CA MET A 269 21.58 1.48 -3.08
C MET A 269 22.87 2.00 -3.73
N ASN A 270 23.27 1.41 -4.84
CA ASN A 270 24.45 1.80 -5.63
C ASN A 270 24.14 2.78 -6.77
N ARG A 271 22.91 3.31 -6.88
CA ARG A 271 22.43 4.10 -8.03
C ARG A 271 23.28 5.33 -8.33
N LYS A 272 23.76 6.02 -7.30
CA LYS A 272 24.65 7.18 -7.50
C LYS A 272 25.91 6.78 -8.23
N ARG A 273 26.56 5.68 -7.83
CA ARG A 273 27.74 5.14 -8.50
C ARG A 273 27.47 4.78 -9.96
N VAL A 274 26.30 4.16 -10.23
CA VAL A 274 25.90 3.76 -11.60
C VAL A 274 25.63 4.99 -12.46
N ILE A 275 24.89 5.98 -11.94
CA ILE A 275 24.56 7.22 -12.66
C ILE A 275 25.83 8.03 -12.94
N GLU A 276 26.70 8.18 -11.95
CA GLU A 276 27.99 8.88 -12.08
C GLU A 276 28.91 8.19 -13.09
N PHE A 277 28.98 6.86 -13.07
CA PHE A 277 29.73 6.09 -14.07
C PHE A 277 29.19 6.34 -15.49
N ALA A 278 27.87 6.24 -15.68
CA ALA A 278 27.22 6.49 -16.96
C ALA A 278 27.49 7.92 -17.47
N ALA A 279 27.38 8.93 -16.60
CA ALA A 279 27.63 10.33 -16.92
C ALA A 279 29.12 10.57 -17.30
N THR A 280 30.05 10.08 -16.48
CA THR A 280 31.51 10.23 -16.69
C THR A 280 31.95 9.62 -18.02
N HIS A 281 31.40 8.45 -18.35
CA HIS A 281 31.76 7.74 -19.58
C HIS A 281 30.85 8.08 -20.75
N ARG A 282 29.90 9.02 -20.57
CA ARG A 282 28.94 9.44 -21.60
C ARG A 282 28.14 8.28 -22.18
N ILE A 283 27.71 7.36 -21.32
CA ILE A 283 26.91 6.18 -21.70
C ILE A 283 25.44 6.50 -21.48
N PRO A 284 24.62 6.64 -22.54
CA PRO A 284 23.17 6.76 -22.40
C PRO A 284 22.59 5.57 -21.67
N ALA A 285 21.77 5.81 -20.63
CA ALA A 285 21.26 4.72 -19.81
C ALA A 285 19.73 4.72 -19.70
N MET A 286 19.13 3.53 -19.85
CA MET A 286 17.75 3.23 -19.58
C MET A 286 17.60 2.64 -18.18
N TYR A 287 16.66 3.18 -17.41
CA TYR A 287 16.30 2.72 -16.08
C TYR A 287 14.86 2.22 -16.03
N GLU A 288 14.48 1.57 -14.94
CA GLU A 288 13.12 1.05 -14.75
C GLU A 288 12.22 2.02 -14.00
N TYR A 289 12.78 2.92 -13.17
CA TYR A 289 12.02 3.85 -12.33
C TYR A 289 12.51 5.29 -12.47
N ASP A 290 11.59 6.22 -12.29
CA ASP A 290 11.76 7.67 -12.42
C ASP A 290 12.80 8.29 -11.46
N PHE A 291 12.94 7.75 -10.26
CA PHE A 291 13.91 8.26 -9.29
C PHE A 291 15.37 8.18 -9.77
N PHE A 292 15.73 7.20 -10.64
CA PHE A 292 17.05 7.19 -11.27
C PHE A 292 17.24 8.40 -12.21
N VAL A 293 16.19 8.80 -12.89
CA VAL A 293 16.23 9.94 -13.82
C VAL A 293 16.31 11.25 -13.06
N ARG A 294 15.57 11.37 -11.96
CA ARG A 294 15.64 12.53 -11.05
C ARG A 294 17.00 12.68 -10.38
N ASP A 295 17.68 11.57 -10.12
CA ASP A 295 19.05 11.55 -9.60
C ASP A 295 20.13 11.80 -10.68
N GLY A 296 19.74 12.08 -11.95
CA GLY A 296 20.66 12.43 -13.05
C GLY A 296 20.77 11.39 -14.16
N GLY A 297 20.03 10.29 -14.11
CA GLY A 297 19.94 9.33 -15.22
C GLY A 297 19.26 9.92 -16.45
N LEU A 298 19.46 9.28 -17.63
CA LEU A 298 18.91 9.80 -18.89
C LEU A 298 17.40 9.60 -19.03
N MET A 299 16.95 8.35 -18.91
CA MET A 299 15.55 8.01 -19.14
C MET A 299 15.13 6.76 -18.40
N SER A 300 13.83 6.69 -18.05
CA SER A 300 13.22 5.50 -17.47
C SER A 300 11.87 5.22 -18.10
N TYR A 301 11.49 3.94 -18.09
CA TYR A 301 10.13 3.53 -18.41
C TYR A 301 9.67 2.43 -17.47
N GLY A 302 8.68 2.72 -16.63
CA GLY A 302 8.23 1.79 -15.61
C GLY A 302 7.02 2.25 -14.82
N PRO A 303 6.56 1.44 -13.87
CA PRO A 303 5.46 1.79 -12.99
C PRO A 303 5.87 2.88 -12.00
N SER A 304 4.87 3.57 -11.43
CA SER A 304 5.09 4.46 -10.30
C SER A 304 5.39 3.65 -9.04
N PHE A 305 6.57 3.89 -8.47
CA PHE A 305 6.98 3.29 -7.19
C PHE A 305 6.06 3.77 -6.05
N ALA A 306 5.64 5.03 -6.12
CA ALA A 306 4.73 5.64 -5.17
C ALA A 306 3.34 4.98 -5.20
N ASP A 307 2.76 4.78 -6.39
CA ASP A 307 1.44 4.17 -6.53
C ASP A 307 1.44 2.71 -6.05
N SER A 308 2.56 2.02 -6.19
CA SER A 308 2.72 0.67 -5.70
C SER A 308 2.60 0.59 -4.16
N PHE A 309 3.17 1.56 -3.41
CA PHE A 309 2.98 1.60 -1.95
C PHE A 309 1.56 1.98 -1.54
N ARG A 310 0.93 2.92 -2.25
CA ARG A 310 -0.49 3.22 -2.04
C ARG A 310 -1.34 1.96 -2.23
N ARG A 311 -1.08 1.23 -3.32
CA ARG A 311 -1.83 0.02 -3.61
C ARG A 311 -1.58 -1.09 -2.59
N ALA A 312 -0.34 -1.26 -2.10
CA ALA A 312 -0.03 -2.19 -1.02
C ALA A 312 -0.84 -1.91 0.26
N ALA A 313 -1.08 -0.63 0.60
CA ALA A 313 -1.91 -0.26 1.74
C ALA A 313 -3.36 -0.76 1.61
N PHE A 314 -3.94 -0.77 0.41
CA PHE A 314 -5.29 -1.34 0.19
C PHE A 314 -5.31 -2.85 0.39
N TYR A 315 -4.25 -3.58 0.01
CA TYR A 315 -4.13 -5.01 0.31
C TYR A 315 -4.06 -5.26 1.81
N ILE A 316 -3.25 -4.48 2.52
CA ILE A 316 -3.14 -4.55 3.98
C ILE A 316 -4.52 -4.32 4.62
N ASP A 317 -5.23 -3.27 4.22
CA ASP A 317 -6.58 -2.95 4.72
C ASP A 317 -7.55 -4.14 4.56
N ARG A 318 -7.59 -4.74 3.38
CA ARG A 318 -8.45 -5.90 3.12
C ARG A 318 -8.09 -7.10 3.99
N ILE A 319 -6.80 -7.38 4.17
CA ILE A 319 -6.31 -8.48 5.00
C ILE A 319 -6.66 -8.22 6.48
N LEU A 320 -6.42 -7.02 6.98
CA LEU A 320 -6.75 -6.66 8.36
C LEU A 320 -8.26 -6.68 8.64
N LYS A 321 -9.09 -6.52 7.60
CA LYS A 321 -10.55 -6.71 7.64
C LYS A 321 -10.99 -8.16 7.43
N GLY A 322 -10.07 -9.11 7.35
CA GLY A 322 -10.33 -10.55 7.31
C GLY A 322 -10.33 -11.19 5.93
N ALA A 323 -9.97 -10.47 4.87
CA ALA A 323 -9.79 -11.09 3.57
C ALA A 323 -8.59 -12.04 3.57
N LYS A 324 -8.73 -13.20 2.92
CA LYS A 324 -7.64 -14.17 2.80
C LYS A 324 -6.74 -13.84 1.61
N PRO A 325 -5.41 -13.83 1.77
CA PRO A 325 -4.48 -13.60 0.65
C PRO A 325 -4.74 -14.52 -0.54
N ALA A 326 -5.09 -15.79 -0.28
CA ALA A 326 -5.39 -16.78 -1.30
C ALA A 326 -6.51 -16.38 -2.28
N ASP A 327 -7.47 -15.58 -1.79
CA ASP A 327 -8.65 -15.13 -2.53
C ASP A 327 -8.54 -13.68 -3.02
N LEU A 328 -7.45 -12.98 -2.66
CA LEU A 328 -7.16 -11.62 -3.10
C LEU A 328 -6.33 -11.66 -4.40
N PRO A 329 -6.90 -11.30 -5.57
CA PRO A 329 -6.14 -11.28 -6.81
C PRO A 329 -4.88 -10.43 -6.67
N ALA A 330 -3.76 -10.96 -7.15
CA ALA A 330 -2.53 -10.18 -7.29
C ALA A 330 -2.66 -9.25 -8.50
N GLU A 331 -2.11 -8.05 -8.40
CA GLU A 331 -2.27 -7.02 -9.42
C GLU A 331 -0.93 -6.67 -10.08
N GLN A 332 -1.03 -6.36 -11.36
CA GLN A 332 0.04 -5.78 -12.15
C GLN A 332 -0.17 -4.28 -12.29
N PRO A 333 0.88 -3.46 -12.43
CA PRO A 333 0.74 -2.05 -12.73
C PRO A 333 -0.07 -1.85 -14.02
N THR A 334 -1.07 -0.98 -13.96
CA THR A 334 -1.92 -0.66 -15.12
C THR A 334 -1.41 0.53 -15.92
N ARG A 335 -0.46 1.28 -15.36
CA ARG A 335 0.12 2.47 -15.98
C ARG A 335 1.63 2.48 -15.84
N TYR A 336 2.29 2.83 -16.93
CA TYR A 336 3.74 2.98 -17.03
C TYR A 336 4.07 4.38 -17.49
N TYR A 337 5.15 4.95 -16.95
CA TYR A 337 5.55 6.33 -17.15
C TYR A 337 6.90 6.37 -17.85
N LEU A 338 6.98 7.17 -18.91
CA LEU A 338 8.23 7.53 -19.57
C LEU A 338 8.72 8.84 -18.94
N THR A 339 9.86 8.78 -18.25
CA THR A 339 10.53 9.95 -17.70
C THR A 339 11.85 10.17 -18.43
N VAL A 340 12.14 11.43 -18.77
CA VAL A 340 13.35 11.81 -19.52
C VAL A 340 14.01 13.01 -18.86
N ASN A 341 15.35 12.99 -18.75
CA ASN A 341 16.16 14.12 -18.29
C ASN A 341 16.83 14.82 -19.47
N LEU A 342 16.34 16.01 -19.82
CA LEU A 342 16.86 16.79 -20.95
C LEU A 342 18.25 17.38 -20.67
N LYS A 343 18.56 17.71 -19.42
CA LYS A 343 19.89 18.17 -19.02
C LYS A 343 20.92 17.07 -19.22
N THR A 344 20.59 15.85 -18.83
CA THR A 344 21.45 14.68 -19.06
C THR A 344 21.56 14.35 -20.55
N ALA A 345 20.47 14.42 -21.33
CA ALA A 345 20.52 14.25 -22.78
C ALA A 345 21.47 15.25 -23.44
N ALA A 346 21.38 16.53 -23.09
CA ALA A 346 22.26 17.58 -23.59
C ALA A 346 23.74 17.32 -23.20
N ALA A 347 24.01 16.91 -21.95
CA ALA A 347 25.37 16.58 -21.47
C ALA A 347 25.97 15.38 -22.22
N LEU A 348 25.14 14.43 -22.66
CA LEU A 348 25.52 13.28 -23.47
C LEU A 348 25.67 13.64 -24.97
N GLY A 349 25.30 14.86 -25.40
CA GLY A 349 25.25 15.26 -26.78
C GLY A 349 24.14 14.61 -27.61
N LEU A 350 23.07 14.19 -26.95
CA LEU A 350 21.91 13.55 -27.57
C LEU A 350 20.80 14.57 -27.89
N THR A 351 20.30 14.48 -29.12
CA THR A 351 19.05 15.14 -29.50
C THR A 351 17.95 14.07 -29.52
N LEU A 352 17.08 14.12 -28.54
CA LEU A 352 15.98 13.16 -28.46
C LEU A 352 14.92 13.43 -29.53
N PRO A 353 14.40 12.39 -30.22
CA PRO A 353 13.39 12.57 -31.24
C PRO A 353 12.11 13.21 -30.71
N PRO A 354 11.44 14.11 -31.47
CA PRO A 354 10.14 14.66 -31.07
C PRO A 354 9.09 13.58 -30.78
N SER A 355 9.12 12.47 -31.52
CA SER A 355 8.23 11.31 -31.29
C SER A 355 8.40 10.68 -29.92
N LEU A 356 9.59 10.72 -29.33
CA LEU A 356 9.87 10.26 -27.97
C LEU A 356 9.34 11.28 -26.95
N LEU A 357 9.62 12.57 -27.18
CA LEU A 357 9.25 13.65 -26.25
C LEU A 357 7.73 13.81 -26.11
N VAL A 358 6.96 13.65 -27.18
CA VAL A 358 5.49 13.69 -27.13
C VAL A 358 4.90 12.58 -26.27
N ARG A 359 5.59 11.45 -26.12
CA ARG A 359 5.17 10.31 -25.29
C ARG A 359 5.73 10.35 -23.87
N THR A 360 6.53 11.38 -23.56
CA THR A 360 7.12 11.52 -22.23
C THR A 360 6.08 12.02 -21.26
N ASP A 361 5.86 11.28 -20.17
CA ASP A 361 4.94 11.67 -19.08
C ASP A 361 5.57 12.73 -18.16
N GLU A 362 6.89 12.66 -17.96
CA GLU A 362 7.64 13.58 -17.11
C GLU A 362 8.98 13.97 -17.74
N VAL A 363 9.25 15.26 -17.75
CA VAL A 363 10.51 15.84 -18.19
C VAL A 363 11.25 16.44 -17.01
N VAL A 364 12.45 15.91 -16.72
CA VAL A 364 13.40 16.47 -15.73
C VAL A 364 14.34 17.43 -16.44
N GLN A 365 14.49 18.65 -15.87
CA GLN A 365 15.30 19.74 -16.43
C GLN A 365 16.47 20.09 -15.52
#